data_237d0a11f17d3b2aec423ddb300ad049
#
_entry.id   237d0a11f17d3b2aec423ddb300ad049
#
_cell.length_a   1.000
_cell.length_b   1.000
_cell.length_c   1.000
_cell.angle_alpha   90.00
_cell.angle_beta   90.00
_cell.angle_gamma   90.00
#
_symmetry.space_group_name_H-M   'P 1'
#
loop_
_entity.id
_entity.type
_entity.pdbx_description
1 polymer ?
#
loop_
_entity_poly.entity_id
_entity_poly.type
_entity_poly.pdbx_seq_one_letter_code
_entity_poly.pdbx_strand_id
1 'polypeptide(L)'
;MAYFAQSWWQLLIFRFLAGLGIGGEWAVGSSLLSETWPKRWRPWIAAVLQTGVNIGVILAGLTTFLLADQHPKTVFLVGVLPALMVFWIRRHVPEPAEWHAAKAQSLDRQPRILDLFRGEVRRTTLLTIIVCGCGLTAWWAFQFWHAHHLRNLPDLAAAAKAEFAKLPPGGDEAKWVAAYKQKVVSKTFVGVIAASILGNFAAAALARWFGYRRSIALCYTCFFFAMGATFIQPRGWESLVYFWFPLVGFFSGVFGLFTMYLPPLFPTLLRTTGAGFCYNIGRIASATGVIYSGSLASGGDFKKTLLFAACLFVPAIFVALILPEPKDLGGHATETELSATE
;
A
#
# COMPACT_ATOMS: atom_id res chain seq x y z
N MET A 1 5.25 18.15 -15.85
CA MET A 1 4.06 18.28 -16.73
C MET A 1 2.79 18.65 -15.94
N ALA A 2 2.43 17.99 -14.84
CA ALA A 2 1.21 18.32 -14.06
C ALA A 2 1.13 19.79 -13.58
N TYR A 3 2.27 20.42 -13.29
CA TYR A 3 2.35 21.85 -12.96
C TYR A 3 1.80 22.77 -14.07
N PHE A 4 2.07 22.42 -15.33
CA PHE A 4 1.67 23.20 -16.50
C PHE A 4 0.25 22.89 -17.00
N ALA A 5 -0.48 21.97 -16.35
CA ALA A 5 -1.84 21.64 -16.75
C ALA A 5 -2.76 22.85 -16.60
N GLN A 6 -3.43 23.25 -17.70
CA GLN A 6 -4.39 24.35 -17.74
C GLN A 6 -5.84 23.86 -17.69
N SER A 7 -6.09 22.58 -18.03
CA SER A 7 -7.39 21.93 -17.99
C SER A 7 -7.35 20.65 -17.15
N TRP A 8 -8.51 20.23 -16.67
CA TRP A 8 -8.64 18.97 -15.93
C TRP A 8 -8.28 17.74 -16.79
N TRP A 9 -8.54 17.77 -18.09
CA TRP A 9 -8.15 16.70 -19.01
C TRP A 9 -6.62 16.54 -19.10
N GLN A 10 -5.89 17.66 -19.21
CA GLN A 10 -4.43 17.63 -19.20
C GLN A 10 -3.90 17.05 -17.87
N LEU A 11 -4.48 17.49 -16.75
CA LEU A 11 -4.11 16.97 -15.46
C LEU A 11 -4.39 15.47 -15.36
N LEU A 12 -5.55 15.00 -15.83
CA LEU A 12 -5.92 13.60 -15.87
C LEU A 12 -4.89 12.77 -16.64
N ILE A 13 -4.52 13.19 -17.86
CA ILE A 13 -3.53 12.50 -18.68
C ILE A 13 -2.17 12.45 -17.98
N PHE A 14 -1.70 13.57 -17.43
CA PHE A 14 -0.41 13.60 -16.73
C PHE A 14 -0.42 12.73 -15.46
N ARG A 15 -1.51 12.68 -14.74
CA ARG A 15 -1.68 11.80 -13.56
C ARG A 15 -1.76 10.33 -13.96
N PHE A 16 -2.41 10.02 -15.08
CA PHE A 16 -2.45 8.67 -15.64
C PHE A 16 -1.05 8.19 -16.04
N LEU A 17 -0.26 9.02 -16.75
CA LEU A 17 1.11 8.69 -17.11
C LEU A 17 2.02 8.52 -15.88
N ALA A 18 1.85 9.36 -14.85
CA ALA A 18 2.54 9.20 -13.58
C ALA A 18 2.16 7.87 -12.89
N GLY A 19 0.88 7.50 -12.92
CA GLY A 19 0.39 6.22 -12.39
C GLY A 19 1.00 5.00 -13.10
N LEU A 20 1.14 5.06 -14.43
CA LEU A 20 1.82 4.02 -15.20
C LEU A 20 3.31 3.90 -14.79
N GLY A 21 4.00 5.03 -14.60
CA GLY A 21 5.39 5.04 -14.13
C GLY A 21 5.55 4.38 -12.76
N ILE A 22 4.71 4.76 -11.79
CA ILE A 22 4.72 4.20 -10.43
C ILE A 22 4.45 2.68 -10.46
N GLY A 23 3.50 2.23 -11.31
CA GLY A 23 3.19 0.81 -11.46
C GLY A 23 4.37 0.00 -12.01
N GLY A 24 5.09 0.55 -12.98
CA GLY A 24 6.29 -0.07 -13.57
C GLY A 24 7.48 -0.09 -12.60
N GLU A 25 7.72 1.01 -11.90
CA GLU A 25 8.81 1.14 -10.93
C GLU A 25 8.70 0.10 -9.80
N TRP A 26 7.50 -0.08 -9.23
CA TRP A 26 7.27 -1.08 -8.18
C TRP A 26 7.63 -2.49 -8.67
N ALA A 27 7.23 -2.85 -9.89
CA ALA A 27 7.48 -4.16 -10.47
C ALA A 27 8.98 -4.43 -10.69
N VAL A 28 9.69 -3.46 -11.27
CA VAL A 28 11.13 -3.56 -11.53
C VAL A 28 11.93 -3.56 -10.23
N GLY A 29 11.65 -2.63 -9.34
CA GLY A 29 12.36 -2.49 -8.05
C GLY A 29 12.19 -3.73 -7.17
N SER A 30 10.99 -4.28 -7.06
CA SER A 30 10.74 -5.48 -6.27
C SER A 30 11.44 -6.72 -6.84
N SER A 31 11.45 -6.88 -8.17
CA SER A 31 12.15 -7.99 -8.83
C SER A 31 13.66 -7.88 -8.64
N LEU A 32 14.25 -6.71 -8.89
CA LEU A 32 15.67 -6.45 -8.71
C LEU A 32 16.13 -6.76 -7.29
N LEU A 33 15.41 -6.25 -6.29
CA LEU A 33 15.75 -6.48 -4.88
C LEU A 33 15.57 -7.95 -4.47
N SER A 34 14.57 -8.64 -5.02
CA SER A 34 14.36 -10.06 -4.75
C SER A 34 15.47 -10.96 -5.34
N GLU A 35 16.18 -10.50 -6.37
CA GLU A 35 17.27 -11.21 -7.01
C GLU A 35 18.63 -10.90 -6.38
N THR A 36 18.86 -9.65 -5.97
CA THR A 36 20.18 -9.19 -5.52
C THR A 36 20.43 -9.35 -4.02
N TRP A 37 19.39 -9.36 -3.18
CA TRP A 37 19.57 -9.43 -1.72
C TRP A 37 19.59 -10.87 -1.20
N PRO A 38 20.48 -11.17 -0.21
CA PRO A 38 20.53 -12.48 0.44
C PRO A 38 19.18 -12.85 1.07
N LYS A 39 18.79 -14.13 0.97
CA LYS A 39 17.48 -14.66 1.41
C LYS A 39 17.12 -14.25 2.84
N ARG A 40 18.07 -14.30 3.77
CA ARG A 40 17.89 -13.93 5.20
C ARG A 40 17.44 -12.49 5.42
N TRP A 41 17.81 -11.58 4.52
CA TRP A 41 17.50 -10.14 4.63
C TRP A 41 16.25 -9.71 3.88
N ARG A 42 15.76 -10.53 2.95
CA ARG A 42 14.60 -10.17 2.09
C ARG A 42 13.37 -9.67 2.86
N PRO A 43 12.92 -10.28 4.00
CA PRO A 43 11.80 -9.75 4.74
C PRO A 43 12.05 -8.33 5.28
N TRP A 44 13.26 -8.06 5.76
CA TRP A 44 13.64 -6.74 6.28
C TRP A 44 13.73 -5.70 5.16
N ILE A 45 14.28 -6.07 4.02
CA ILE A 45 14.33 -5.20 2.84
C ILE A 45 12.92 -4.89 2.32
N ALA A 46 12.01 -5.85 2.37
CA ALA A 46 10.60 -5.62 2.08
C ALA A 46 10.00 -4.54 3.00
N ALA A 47 10.28 -4.61 4.32
CA ALA A 47 9.84 -3.61 5.29
C ALA A 47 10.45 -2.23 5.02
N VAL A 48 11.75 -2.16 4.73
CA VAL A 48 12.45 -0.90 4.42
C VAL A 48 11.87 -0.26 3.15
N LEU A 49 11.67 -1.05 2.09
CA LEU A 49 11.08 -0.56 0.83
C LEU A 49 9.68 0.00 1.06
N GLN A 50 8.83 -0.72 1.77
CA GLN A 50 7.48 -0.26 2.08
C GLN A 50 7.48 0.97 2.99
N THR A 51 8.42 1.05 3.93
CA THR A 51 8.61 2.24 4.78
C THR A 51 9.02 3.46 3.95
N GLY A 52 9.79 3.28 2.89
CA GLY A 52 10.10 4.33 1.92
C GLY A 52 8.84 4.94 1.29
N VAL A 53 7.84 4.10 0.94
CA VAL A 53 6.53 4.56 0.46
C VAL A 53 5.82 5.40 1.53
N ASN A 54 5.80 4.92 2.77
CA ASN A 54 5.16 5.64 3.89
C ASN A 54 5.82 7.00 4.15
N ILE A 55 7.14 7.07 4.14
CA ILE A 55 7.91 8.32 4.26
C ILE A 55 7.59 9.26 3.10
N GLY A 56 7.51 8.74 1.86
CA GLY A 56 7.11 9.51 0.69
C GLY A 56 5.73 10.17 0.83
N VAL A 57 4.77 9.44 1.41
CA VAL A 57 3.42 9.97 1.70
C VAL A 57 3.48 11.08 2.76
N ILE A 58 4.27 10.92 3.82
CA ILE A 58 4.47 11.96 4.86
C ILE A 58 5.12 13.19 4.25
N LEU A 59 6.17 13.02 3.44
CA LEU A 59 6.85 14.14 2.76
C LEU A 59 5.93 14.88 1.80
N ALA A 60 5.05 14.17 1.07
CA ALA A 60 4.06 14.81 0.21
C ALA A 60 3.06 15.65 1.04
N GLY A 61 2.61 15.13 2.18
CA GLY A 61 1.75 15.87 3.11
C GLY A 61 2.45 17.10 3.69
N LEU A 62 3.70 16.96 4.10
CA LEU A 62 4.54 18.06 4.60
C LEU A 62 4.75 19.13 3.52
N THR A 63 5.05 18.73 2.29
CA THR A 63 5.20 19.65 1.15
C THR A 63 3.92 20.45 0.92
N THR A 64 2.77 19.78 0.96
CA THR A 64 1.46 20.43 0.82
C THR A 64 1.21 21.44 1.95
N PHE A 65 1.61 21.10 3.18
CA PHE A 65 1.49 21.99 4.33
C PHE A 65 2.42 23.21 4.21
N LEU A 66 3.69 23.02 3.87
CA LEU A 66 4.68 24.09 3.72
C LEU A 66 4.37 25.03 2.56
N LEU A 67 3.70 24.55 1.54
CA LEU A 67 3.32 25.31 0.36
C LEU A 67 1.82 25.71 0.35
N ALA A 68 1.17 25.68 1.53
CA ALA A 68 -0.27 25.98 1.63
C ALA A 68 -0.63 27.38 1.12
N ASP A 69 0.26 28.36 1.28
CA ASP A 69 0.07 29.73 0.82
C ASP A 69 0.44 29.97 -0.65
N GLN A 70 1.01 28.95 -1.30
CA GLN A 70 1.41 28.99 -2.69
C GLN A 70 0.29 28.43 -3.61
N HIS A 71 0.44 28.68 -4.91
CA HIS A 71 -0.50 28.08 -5.87
C HIS A 71 -0.46 26.54 -5.76
N PRO A 72 -1.61 25.83 -5.68
CA PRO A 72 -1.66 24.38 -5.42
C PRO A 72 -0.81 23.51 -6.37
N LYS A 73 -0.58 23.99 -7.60
CA LYS A 73 0.27 23.28 -8.57
C LYS A 73 1.74 23.26 -8.19
N THR A 74 2.23 24.15 -7.32
CA THR A 74 3.65 24.24 -6.91
C THR A 74 4.13 22.94 -6.25
N VAL A 75 3.23 22.22 -5.57
CA VAL A 75 3.53 20.91 -4.99
C VAL A 75 4.09 19.91 -6.03
N PHE A 76 3.63 19.98 -7.27
CA PHE A 76 4.13 19.10 -8.35
C PHE A 76 5.57 19.40 -8.76
N LEU A 77 6.08 20.62 -8.56
CA LEU A 77 7.48 20.94 -8.84
C LEU A 77 8.41 20.27 -7.82
N VAL A 78 8.05 20.32 -6.54
CA VAL A 78 8.81 19.63 -5.49
C VAL A 78 8.85 18.12 -5.74
N GLY A 79 7.74 17.53 -6.23
CA GLY A 79 7.67 16.13 -6.59
C GLY A 79 8.59 15.70 -7.74
N VAL A 80 9.20 16.63 -8.48
CA VAL A 80 10.21 16.30 -9.53
C VAL A 80 11.58 16.03 -8.91
N LEU A 81 11.90 16.59 -7.75
CA LEU A 81 13.24 16.47 -7.14
C LEU A 81 13.70 15.00 -6.98
N PRO A 82 12.88 14.07 -6.43
CA PRO A 82 13.28 12.67 -6.34
C PRO A 82 13.55 12.01 -7.71
N ALA A 83 12.89 12.47 -8.78
CA ALA A 83 13.10 11.92 -10.12
C ALA A 83 14.53 12.15 -10.64
N LEU A 84 15.25 13.15 -10.12
CA LEU A 84 16.65 13.37 -10.48
C LEU A 84 17.55 12.21 -10.03
N MET A 85 17.16 11.45 -9.00
CA MET A 85 17.86 10.24 -8.56
C MET A 85 17.91 9.15 -9.64
N VAL A 86 16.99 9.15 -10.61
CA VAL A 86 16.95 8.17 -11.69
C VAL A 86 18.25 8.20 -12.51
N PHE A 87 18.83 9.38 -12.75
CA PHE A 87 20.10 9.51 -13.47
C PHE A 87 21.25 8.86 -12.69
N TRP A 88 21.27 9.00 -11.38
CA TRP A 88 22.26 8.37 -10.52
C TRP A 88 22.09 6.86 -10.47
N ILE A 89 20.86 6.37 -10.29
CA ILE A 89 20.52 4.94 -10.26
C ILE A 89 20.95 4.26 -11.56
N ARG A 90 20.57 4.80 -12.72
CA ARG A 90 20.92 4.23 -14.04
C ARG A 90 22.42 4.11 -14.28
N ARG A 91 23.22 4.98 -13.65
CA ARG A 91 24.66 4.96 -13.80
C ARG A 91 25.37 3.93 -12.89
N HIS A 92 24.77 3.59 -11.75
CA HIS A 92 25.44 2.84 -10.70
C HIS A 92 24.83 1.46 -10.42
N VAL A 93 23.63 1.17 -10.90
CA VAL A 93 22.96 -0.10 -10.68
C VAL A 93 23.00 -0.96 -11.93
N PRO A 94 23.85 -2.02 -11.98
CA PRO A 94 23.91 -2.95 -13.09
C PRO A 94 22.71 -3.91 -13.08
N GLU A 95 22.42 -4.49 -14.24
CA GLU A 95 21.44 -5.57 -14.36
C GLU A 95 21.93 -6.84 -13.67
N PRO A 96 21.04 -7.64 -13.03
CA PRO A 96 21.42 -8.88 -12.36
C PRO A 96 22.01 -9.94 -13.31
N ALA A 97 23.03 -10.69 -12.83
CA ALA A 97 23.63 -11.76 -13.60
C ALA A 97 22.62 -12.88 -13.97
N GLU A 98 21.67 -13.18 -13.08
CA GLU A 98 20.60 -14.16 -13.34
C GLU A 98 19.75 -13.77 -14.55
N TRP A 99 19.46 -12.47 -14.72
CA TRP A 99 18.71 -11.97 -15.86
C TRP A 99 19.47 -12.15 -17.18
N HIS A 100 20.77 -11.83 -17.19
CA HIS A 100 21.64 -12.05 -18.37
C HIS A 100 21.71 -13.52 -18.76
N ALA A 101 21.89 -14.43 -17.77
CA ALA A 101 21.91 -15.86 -18.00
C ALA A 101 20.58 -16.39 -18.53
N ALA A 102 19.46 -15.99 -17.94
CA ALA A 102 18.13 -16.39 -18.40
C ALA A 102 17.82 -15.86 -19.81
N LYS A 103 18.22 -14.63 -20.11
CA LYS A 103 18.06 -14.05 -21.45
C LYS A 103 18.90 -14.75 -22.50
N ALA A 104 20.13 -15.14 -22.17
CA ALA A 104 21.01 -15.87 -23.09
C ALA A 104 20.47 -17.27 -23.41
N GLN A 105 19.78 -17.93 -22.45
CA GLN A 105 19.16 -19.25 -22.66
C GLN A 105 17.83 -19.18 -23.43
N SER A 106 17.17 -18.02 -23.49
CA SER A 106 15.87 -17.82 -24.16
C SER A 106 16.02 -17.29 -25.58
N LEU A 107 16.84 -17.96 -26.42
CA LEU A 107 17.21 -17.47 -27.75
C LEU A 107 16.06 -17.18 -28.71
N ASP A 108 14.83 -17.75 -28.52
CA ASP A 108 13.78 -17.69 -29.54
C ASP A 108 12.47 -16.98 -29.15
N ARG A 109 12.21 -16.69 -27.87
CA ARG A 109 10.91 -16.12 -27.49
C ARG A 109 10.96 -15.22 -26.26
N GLN A 110 10.73 -13.93 -26.45
CA GLN A 110 10.46 -13.02 -25.33
C GLN A 110 9.11 -13.37 -24.68
N PRO A 111 9.05 -13.49 -23.33
CA PRO A 111 7.82 -13.80 -22.63
C PRO A 111 6.77 -12.69 -22.82
N ARG A 112 5.52 -13.10 -23.04
CA ARG A 112 4.38 -12.20 -23.25
C ARG A 112 3.47 -12.22 -22.04
N ILE A 113 2.69 -11.15 -21.83
CA ILE A 113 1.68 -11.08 -20.77
C ILE A 113 0.70 -12.27 -20.84
N LEU A 114 0.36 -12.74 -22.04
CA LEU A 114 -0.51 -13.89 -22.25
C LEU A 114 0.07 -15.20 -21.70
N ASP A 115 1.38 -15.29 -21.53
CA ASP A 115 2.03 -16.49 -20.98
C ASP A 115 1.76 -16.65 -19.47
N LEU A 116 1.36 -15.55 -18.78
CA LEU A 116 0.88 -15.59 -17.39
C LEU A 116 -0.41 -16.41 -17.23
N PHE A 117 -1.19 -16.57 -18.28
CA PHE A 117 -2.46 -17.30 -18.28
C PHE A 117 -2.36 -18.71 -18.89
N ARG A 118 -1.13 -19.23 -19.06
CA ARG A 118 -0.86 -20.54 -19.67
C ARG A 118 -0.12 -21.45 -18.66
N GLY A 119 -0.32 -22.76 -18.85
CA GLY A 119 0.37 -23.79 -18.06
C GLY A 119 0.22 -23.64 -16.55
N GLU A 120 1.25 -23.99 -15.82
CA GLU A 120 1.28 -23.97 -14.34
C GLU A 120 1.23 -22.54 -13.75
N VAL A 121 1.75 -21.53 -14.48
CA VAL A 121 1.78 -20.13 -14.05
C VAL A 121 0.38 -19.55 -13.93
N ARG A 122 -0.59 -20.04 -14.74
CA ARG A 122 -1.98 -19.57 -14.73
C ARG A 122 -2.61 -19.58 -13.34
N ARG A 123 -2.47 -20.70 -12.62
CA ARG A 123 -3.02 -20.84 -11.27
C ARG A 123 -2.44 -19.80 -10.32
N THR A 124 -1.13 -19.66 -10.31
CA THR A 124 -0.40 -18.68 -9.50
C THR A 124 -0.84 -17.27 -9.83
N THR A 125 -0.96 -16.92 -11.11
CA THR A 125 -1.42 -15.61 -11.59
C THR A 125 -2.80 -15.27 -11.05
N LEU A 126 -3.78 -16.17 -11.22
CA LEU A 126 -5.16 -15.94 -10.78
C LEU A 126 -5.26 -15.79 -9.26
N LEU A 127 -4.59 -16.66 -8.49
CA LEU A 127 -4.57 -16.57 -7.03
C LEU A 127 -3.89 -15.27 -6.56
N THR A 128 -2.81 -14.86 -7.21
CA THR A 128 -2.10 -13.61 -6.88
C THR A 128 -2.98 -12.38 -7.17
N ILE A 129 -3.71 -12.37 -8.29
CA ILE A 129 -4.66 -11.29 -8.60
C ILE A 129 -5.75 -11.20 -7.52
N ILE A 130 -6.29 -12.33 -7.07
CA ILE A 130 -7.35 -12.34 -6.04
C ILE A 130 -6.81 -11.81 -4.71
N VAL A 131 -5.65 -12.30 -4.24
CA VAL A 131 -5.11 -11.87 -2.95
C VAL A 131 -4.72 -10.40 -2.96
N CYS A 132 -4.14 -9.91 -4.06
CA CYS A 132 -3.82 -8.49 -4.22
C CYS A 132 -5.11 -7.65 -4.36
N GLY A 133 -6.05 -8.07 -5.20
CA GLY A 133 -7.29 -7.35 -5.46
C GLY A 133 -8.13 -7.17 -4.20
N CYS A 134 -8.38 -8.25 -3.47
CA CYS A 134 -9.15 -8.20 -2.24
C CYS A 134 -8.46 -7.38 -1.15
N GLY A 135 -7.18 -7.65 -0.88
CA GLY A 135 -6.43 -6.96 0.16
C GLY A 135 -6.27 -5.47 -0.10
N LEU A 136 -5.87 -5.11 -1.33
CA LEU A 136 -5.72 -3.71 -1.71
C LEU A 136 -7.06 -2.96 -1.71
N THR A 137 -8.15 -3.59 -2.15
CA THR A 137 -9.48 -2.96 -2.12
C THR A 137 -9.91 -2.65 -0.70
N ALA A 138 -9.76 -3.58 0.24
CA ALA A 138 -10.09 -3.37 1.65
C ALA A 138 -9.27 -2.23 2.26
N TRP A 139 -7.95 -2.21 2.01
CA TRP A 139 -7.05 -1.17 2.50
C TRP A 139 -7.36 0.21 1.92
N TRP A 140 -7.52 0.32 0.61
CA TRP A 140 -7.79 1.60 -0.03
C TRP A 140 -9.19 2.12 0.30
N ALA A 141 -10.20 1.25 0.49
CA ALA A 141 -11.50 1.66 1.01
C ALA A 141 -11.37 2.27 2.41
N PHE A 142 -10.59 1.65 3.31
CA PHE A 142 -10.29 2.24 4.61
C PHE A 142 -9.59 3.60 4.46
N GLN A 143 -8.52 3.68 3.67
CA GLN A 143 -7.74 4.91 3.48
C GLN A 143 -8.59 6.09 2.96
N PHE A 144 -9.54 5.85 2.08
CA PHE A 144 -10.42 6.89 1.57
C PHE A 144 -11.54 7.26 2.55
N TRP A 145 -12.20 6.26 3.13
CA TRP A 145 -13.48 6.50 3.81
C TRP A 145 -13.36 6.74 5.32
N HIS A 146 -12.25 6.33 5.98
CA HIS A 146 -12.08 6.60 7.42
C HIS A 146 -12.10 8.10 7.74
N ALA A 147 -11.53 8.94 6.86
CA ALA A 147 -11.51 10.38 7.05
C ALA A 147 -12.93 11.00 6.94
N HIS A 148 -13.74 10.49 6.01
CA HIS A 148 -15.15 10.90 5.88
C HIS A 148 -15.98 10.44 7.07
N HIS A 149 -15.78 9.19 7.50
CA HIS A 149 -16.42 8.68 8.71
C HIS A 149 -16.10 9.55 9.93
N LEU A 150 -14.83 9.88 10.15
CA LEU A 150 -14.38 10.71 11.26
C LEU A 150 -15.00 12.13 11.23
N ARG A 151 -15.03 12.78 10.05
CA ARG A 151 -15.62 14.12 9.89
C ARG A 151 -17.12 14.16 10.20
N ASN A 152 -17.81 13.04 9.99
CA ASN A 152 -19.28 12.94 10.21
C ASN A 152 -19.65 12.54 11.65
N LEU A 153 -18.67 12.28 12.52
CA LEU A 153 -18.95 11.93 13.91
C LEU A 153 -19.54 13.12 14.68
N PRO A 154 -20.68 12.93 15.37
CA PRO A 154 -21.32 14.00 16.14
C PRO A 154 -20.47 14.46 17.33
N ASP A 155 -19.76 13.55 18.00
CA ASP A 155 -18.88 13.83 19.13
C ASP A 155 -17.67 14.67 18.75
N LEU A 156 -17.07 14.45 17.57
CA LEU A 156 -16.03 15.33 17.05
C LEU A 156 -16.57 16.73 16.74
N ALA A 157 -17.78 16.84 16.22
CA ALA A 157 -18.42 18.12 15.99
C ALA A 157 -18.70 18.86 17.30
N ALA A 158 -19.18 18.14 18.33
CA ALA A 158 -19.41 18.70 19.66
C ALA A 158 -18.11 19.16 20.31
N ALA A 159 -17.03 18.35 20.25
CA ALA A 159 -15.72 18.72 20.76
C ALA A 159 -15.17 19.99 20.07
N ALA A 160 -15.32 20.08 18.72
CA ALA A 160 -14.89 21.26 17.98
C ALA A 160 -15.65 22.53 18.41
N LYS A 161 -16.96 22.45 18.63
CA LYS A 161 -17.77 23.58 19.12
C LYS A 161 -17.39 23.97 20.55
N ALA A 162 -17.16 23.01 21.42
CA ALA A 162 -16.72 23.25 22.79
C ALA A 162 -15.36 23.98 22.86
N GLU A 163 -14.44 23.63 21.96
CA GLU A 163 -13.16 24.35 21.85
C GLU A 163 -13.32 25.76 21.26
N PHE A 164 -14.23 25.94 20.29
CA PHE A 164 -14.54 27.26 19.75
C PHE A 164 -15.11 28.21 20.82
N ALA A 165 -15.98 27.71 21.67
CA ALA A 165 -16.60 28.50 22.75
C ALA A 165 -15.59 29.06 23.78
N LYS A 166 -14.35 28.53 23.82
CA LYS A 166 -13.24 29.03 24.66
C LYS A 166 -12.48 30.19 24.01
N LEU A 167 -12.73 30.49 22.75
CA LEU A 167 -12.04 31.54 21.98
C LEU A 167 -12.70 32.90 22.23
N PRO A 168 -11.98 34.03 22.01
CA PRO A 168 -12.56 35.36 22.05
C PRO A 168 -13.70 35.52 21.05
N PRO A 169 -14.76 36.28 21.38
CA PRO A 169 -15.91 36.49 20.48
C PRO A 169 -15.49 37.18 19.19
N GLY A 170 -16.08 36.77 18.05
CA GLY A 170 -15.88 37.42 16.75
C GLY A 170 -15.40 36.54 15.62
N GLY A 171 -15.17 35.25 15.87
CA GLY A 171 -14.75 34.29 14.84
C GLY A 171 -15.94 33.61 14.12
N ASP A 172 -15.69 33.12 12.92
CA ASP A 172 -16.62 32.24 12.16
C ASP A 172 -16.58 30.82 12.71
N GLU A 173 -17.59 30.42 13.49
CA GLU A 173 -17.72 29.10 14.08
C GLU A 173 -17.64 27.98 13.03
N ALA A 174 -18.35 28.13 11.89
CA ALA A 174 -18.40 27.09 10.87
C ALA A 174 -17.01 26.83 10.24
N LYS A 175 -16.30 27.92 9.94
CA LYS A 175 -14.93 27.86 9.40
C LYS A 175 -13.96 27.24 10.39
N TRP A 176 -14.06 27.62 11.66
CA TRP A 176 -13.20 27.10 12.72
C TRP A 176 -13.45 25.60 12.98
N VAL A 177 -14.71 25.18 13.09
CA VAL A 177 -15.10 23.78 13.26
C VAL A 177 -14.59 22.91 12.08
N ALA A 178 -14.69 23.41 10.85
CA ALA A 178 -14.16 22.72 9.69
C ALA A 178 -12.64 22.58 9.76
N ALA A 179 -11.92 23.62 10.15
CA ALA A 179 -10.47 23.61 10.34
C ALA A 179 -10.03 22.64 11.47
N TYR A 180 -10.74 22.64 12.59
CA TYR A 180 -10.49 21.72 13.69
C TYR A 180 -10.64 20.25 13.26
N LYS A 181 -11.77 19.91 12.61
CA LYS A 181 -12.01 18.58 12.06
C LYS A 181 -10.91 18.17 11.07
N GLN A 182 -10.48 19.08 10.19
CA GLN A 182 -9.40 18.83 9.25
C GLN A 182 -8.08 18.56 9.96
N LYS A 183 -7.76 19.30 11.02
CA LYS A 183 -6.56 19.06 11.85
C LYS A 183 -6.58 17.67 12.49
N VAL A 184 -7.72 17.24 13.03
CA VAL A 184 -7.89 15.89 13.60
C VAL A 184 -7.71 14.81 12.55
N VAL A 185 -8.31 14.97 11.36
CA VAL A 185 -8.15 14.04 10.23
C VAL A 185 -6.68 13.95 9.80
N SER A 186 -5.98 15.07 9.69
CA SER A 186 -4.54 15.07 9.34
C SER A 186 -3.69 14.37 10.38
N LYS A 187 -3.98 14.59 11.68
CA LYS A 187 -3.31 13.90 12.79
C LYS A 187 -3.56 12.38 12.72
N THR A 188 -4.79 11.99 12.46
CA THR A 188 -5.17 10.58 12.27
C THR A 188 -4.38 9.93 11.15
N PHE A 189 -4.28 10.60 10.01
CA PHE A 189 -3.54 10.12 8.86
C PHE A 189 -2.07 9.86 9.20
N VAL A 190 -1.42 10.80 9.88
CA VAL A 190 -0.03 10.62 10.36
C VAL A 190 0.07 9.44 11.32
N GLY A 191 -0.88 9.28 12.26
CA GLY A 191 -0.92 8.15 13.19
C GLY A 191 -1.06 6.80 12.49
N VAL A 192 -1.93 6.70 11.49
CA VAL A 192 -2.12 5.51 10.66
C VAL A 192 -0.83 5.15 9.90
N ILE A 193 -0.16 6.14 9.29
CA ILE A 193 1.08 5.91 8.55
C ILE A 193 2.23 5.53 9.49
N ALA A 194 2.35 6.18 10.64
CA ALA A 194 3.38 5.84 11.63
C ALA A 194 3.20 4.40 12.15
N ALA A 195 1.97 4.00 12.45
CA ALA A 195 1.65 2.62 12.85
C ALA A 195 1.93 1.63 11.71
N SER A 196 1.68 2.00 10.45
CA SER A 196 2.01 1.18 9.27
C SER A 196 3.52 0.93 9.15
N ILE A 197 4.36 1.91 9.47
CA ILE A 197 5.82 1.72 9.49
C ILE A 197 6.21 0.63 10.50
N LEU A 198 5.68 0.70 11.72
CA LEU A 198 5.90 -0.36 12.72
C LEU A 198 5.38 -1.71 12.24
N GLY A 199 4.20 -1.71 11.60
CA GLY A 199 3.59 -2.88 11.00
C GLY A 199 4.43 -3.53 9.91
N ASN A 200 5.15 -2.76 9.08
CA ASN A 200 6.06 -3.28 8.06
C ASN A 200 7.15 -4.17 8.69
N PHE A 201 7.77 -3.69 9.77
CA PHE A 201 8.81 -4.46 10.46
C PHE A 201 8.23 -5.66 11.23
N ALA A 202 7.07 -5.51 11.83
CA ALA A 202 6.38 -6.63 12.48
C ALA A 202 6.01 -7.74 11.48
N ALA A 203 5.48 -7.37 10.30
CA ALA A 203 5.19 -8.32 9.23
C ALA A 203 6.46 -9.01 8.72
N ALA A 204 7.57 -8.27 8.58
CA ALA A 204 8.87 -8.84 8.22
C ALA A 204 9.39 -9.87 9.24
N ALA A 205 9.26 -9.58 10.54
CA ALA A 205 9.61 -10.51 11.60
C ALA A 205 8.75 -11.79 11.53
N LEU A 206 7.44 -11.64 11.34
CA LEU A 206 6.55 -12.78 11.15
C LEU A 206 6.94 -13.62 9.93
N ALA A 207 7.25 -12.97 8.80
CA ALA A 207 7.67 -13.67 7.58
C ALA A 207 8.97 -14.45 7.77
N ARG A 208 9.89 -13.95 8.60
CA ARG A 208 11.13 -14.66 8.94
C ARG A 208 10.86 -15.90 9.78
N TRP A 209 9.88 -15.88 10.70
CA TRP A 209 9.61 -17.01 11.61
C TRP A 209 8.66 -18.04 11.00
N PHE A 210 7.63 -17.61 10.27
CA PHE A 210 6.54 -18.47 9.80
C PHE A 210 6.50 -18.64 8.28
N GLY A 211 7.39 -17.98 7.54
CA GLY A 211 7.33 -17.87 6.08
C GLY A 211 6.32 -16.83 5.60
N TYR A 212 6.38 -16.48 4.32
CA TYR A 212 5.56 -15.40 3.75
C TYR A 212 4.08 -15.74 3.72
N ARG A 213 3.72 -16.92 3.23
CA ARG A 213 2.34 -17.35 3.05
C ARG A 213 1.54 -17.31 4.36
N ARG A 214 2.08 -17.92 5.43
CA ARG A 214 1.42 -17.95 6.73
C ARG A 214 1.36 -16.56 7.36
N SER A 215 2.40 -15.76 7.20
CA SER A 215 2.45 -14.41 7.73
C SER A 215 1.46 -13.48 7.03
N ILE A 216 1.30 -13.57 5.71
CA ILE A 216 0.28 -12.83 4.96
C ILE A 216 -1.13 -13.22 5.44
N ALA A 217 -1.40 -14.51 5.57
CA ALA A 217 -2.70 -14.98 6.05
C ALA A 217 -2.98 -14.51 7.48
N LEU A 218 -2.00 -14.58 8.38
CA LEU A 218 -2.11 -14.09 9.76
C LEU A 218 -2.34 -12.58 9.81
N CYS A 219 -1.57 -11.82 9.07
CA CYS A 219 -1.73 -10.36 9.00
C CYS A 219 -3.12 -9.99 8.46
N TYR A 220 -3.61 -10.64 7.42
CA TYR A 220 -4.96 -10.40 6.90
C TYR A 220 -6.05 -10.81 7.89
N THR A 221 -5.86 -11.89 8.65
CA THR A 221 -6.77 -12.30 9.73
C THR A 221 -6.84 -11.22 10.81
N CYS A 222 -5.70 -10.75 11.29
CA CYS A 222 -5.65 -9.66 12.26
C CYS A 222 -6.25 -8.36 11.71
N PHE A 223 -6.00 -8.07 10.43
CA PHE A 223 -6.56 -6.89 9.75
C PHE A 223 -8.09 -6.96 9.68
N PHE A 224 -8.64 -8.11 9.30
CA PHE A 224 -10.09 -8.35 9.29
C PHE A 224 -10.70 -8.09 10.68
N PHE A 225 -10.12 -8.66 11.73
CA PHE A 225 -10.61 -8.45 13.09
C PHE A 225 -10.42 -7.01 13.57
N ALA A 226 -9.31 -6.36 13.24
CA ALA A 226 -9.07 -4.97 13.60
C ALA A 226 -10.11 -4.04 12.95
N MET A 227 -10.38 -4.20 11.64
CA MET A 227 -11.42 -3.43 10.96
C MET A 227 -12.81 -3.77 11.51
N GLY A 228 -13.13 -5.05 11.71
CA GLY A 228 -14.38 -5.47 12.30
C GLY A 228 -14.60 -4.84 13.69
N ALA A 229 -13.63 -4.96 14.59
CA ALA A 229 -13.69 -4.38 15.91
C ALA A 229 -13.79 -2.84 15.92
N THR A 230 -13.17 -2.20 14.92
CA THR A 230 -13.24 -0.73 14.76
C THR A 230 -14.65 -0.28 14.41
N PHE A 231 -15.36 -1.00 13.53
CA PHE A 231 -16.59 -0.50 12.91
C PHE A 231 -17.86 -1.26 13.34
N ILE A 232 -17.80 -2.40 14.07
CA ILE A 232 -19.00 -3.10 14.55
C ILE A 232 -19.77 -2.24 15.57
N GLN A 233 -19.06 -1.56 16.48
CA GLN A 233 -19.68 -0.72 17.50
C GLN A 233 -19.46 0.76 17.22
N PRO A 234 -20.37 1.64 17.63
CA PRO A 234 -20.11 3.08 17.67
C PRO A 234 -18.93 3.38 18.60
N ARG A 235 -18.00 4.21 18.12
CA ARG A 235 -16.81 4.58 18.91
C ARG A 235 -16.64 6.09 18.88
N GLY A 236 -16.18 6.63 20.02
CA GLY A 236 -15.82 8.04 20.11
C GLY A 236 -14.61 8.38 19.25
N TRP A 237 -14.58 9.61 18.75
CA TRP A 237 -13.54 10.07 17.83
C TRP A 237 -12.12 9.94 18.39
N GLU A 238 -11.92 10.16 19.70
CA GLU A 238 -10.60 10.00 20.33
C GLU A 238 -10.10 8.56 20.28
N SER A 239 -10.97 7.60 20.62
CA SER A 239 -10.66 6.17 20.56
C SER A 239 -10.30 5.74 19.13
N LEU A 240 -10.99 6.27 18.10
CA LEU A 240 -10.68 6.01 16.71
C LEU A 240 -9.32 6.58 16.31
N VAL A 241 -9.05 7.82 16.66
CA VAL A 241 -7.83 8.56 16.27
C VAL A 241 -6.58 7.98 16.92
N TYR A 242 -6.65 7.66 18.23
CA TYR A 242 -5.44 7.29 18.97
C TYR A 242 -5.20 5.80 19.08
N PHE A 243 -6.20 4.96 18.84
CA PHE A 243 -6.07 3.52 18.98
C PHE A 243 -6.52 2.74 17.73
N TRP A 244 -7.79 2.85 17.34
CA TRP A 244 -8.37 1.95 16.35
C TRP A 244 -7.84 2.15 14.93
N PHE A 245 -7.74 3.38 14.46
CA PHE A 245 -7.20 3.66 13.12
C PHE A 245 -5.70 3.38 13.02
N PRO A 246 -4.86 3.75 14.00
CA PRO A 246 -3.48 3.27 14.05
C PRO A 246 -3.36 1.75 14.08
N LEU A 247 -4.23 1.03 14.83
CA LEU A 247 -4.23 -0.43 14.84
C LEU A 247 -4.51 -1.03 13.45
N VAL A 248 -5.50 -0.49 12.74
CA VAL A 248 -5.79 -0.85 11.34
C VAL A 248 -4.58 -0.53 10.45
N GLY A 249 -3.97 0.65 10.63
CA GLY A 249 -2.74 1.06 9.95
C GLY A 249 -1.58 0.09 10.17
N PHE A 250 -1.40 -0.40 11.39
CA PHE A 250 -0.35 -1.37 11.73
C PHE A 250 -0.42 -2.65 10.88
N PHE A 251 -1.61 -3.22 10.71
CA PHE A 251 -1.75 -4.44 9.91
C PHE A 251 -1.58 -4.22 8.39
N SER A 252 -1.60 -2.99 7.92
CA SER A 252 -1.27 -2.68 6.51
C SER A 252 0.19 -3.00 6.15
N GLY A 253 1.06 -3.23 7.12
CA GLY A 253 2.43 -3.70 6.91
C GLY A 253 2.53 -4.99 6.09
N VAL A 254 1.46 -5.78 6.01
CA VAL A 254 1.37 -6.97 5.14
C VAL A 254 1.71 -6.67 3.68
N PHE A 255 1.38 -5.48 3.17
CA PHE A 255 1.65 -5.11 1.78
C PHE A 255 3.15 -4.96 1.48
N GLY A 256 3.97 -4.70 2.49
CA GLY A 256 5.42 -4.74 2.37
C GLY A 256 5.93 -6.11 1.96
N LEU A 257 5.34 -7.18 2.48
CA LEU A 257 5.76 -8.55 2.16
C LEU A 257 5.62 -8.89 0.67
N PHE A 258 4.65 -8.30 -0.03
CA PHE A 258 4.43 -8.56 -1.44
C PHE A 258 5.60 -8.18 -2.34
N THR A 259 6.41 -7.21 -1.93
CA THR A 259 7.59 -6.79 -2.70
C THR A 259 8.63 -7.89 -2.86
N MET A 260 8.76 -8.78 -1.86
CA MET A 260 9.71 -9.89 -1.88
C MET A 260 9.04 -11.25 -2.10
N TYR A 261 7.74 -11.34 -1.91
CA TYR A 261 6.98 -12.58 -2.08
C TYR A 261 6.51 -12.80 -3.51
N LEU A 262 5.98 -11.74 -4.18
CA LEU A 262 5.36 -11.93 -5.48
C LEU A 262 6.35 -12.25 -6.61
N PRO A 263 7.51 -11.57 -6.76
CA PRO A 263 8.42 -11.86 -7.88
C PRO A 263 8.87 -13.31 -7.93
N PRO A 264 9.32 -13.97 -6.84
CA PRO A 264 9.76 -15.36 -6.89
C PRO A 264 8.65 -16.39 -7.19
N LEU A 265 7.38 -16.01 -7.18
CA LEU A 265 6.29 -16.89 -7.60
C LEU A 265 6.28 -17.16 -9.11
N PHE A 266 7.00 -16.34 -9.88
CA PHE A 266 7.04 -16.41 -11.33
C PHE A 266 8.43 -16.83 -11.83
N PRO A 267 8.50 -17.54 -12.97
CA PRO A 267 9.77 -17.85 -13.63
C PRO A 267 10.60 -16.58 -13.90
N THR A 268 11.92 -16.68 -13.90
CA THR A 268 12.86 -15.55 -13.94
C THR A 268 12.50 -14.49 -15.02
N LEU A 269 12.21 -14.93 -16.24
CA LEU A 269 11.86 -14.02 -17.34
C LEU A 269 10.46 -13.41 -17.22
N LEU A 270 9.56 -13.98 -16.38
CA LEU A 270 8.21 -13.48 -16.12
C LEU A 270 8.08 -12.79 -14.75
N ARG A 271 9.11 -12.73 -13.92
CA ARG A 271 9.05 -12.19 -12.55
C ARG A 271 8.52 -10.78 -12.50
N THR A 272 9.16 -9.86 -13.20
CA THR A 272 8.76 -8.45 -13.24
C THR A 272 7.37 -8.28 -13.84
N THR A 273 7.10 -8.96 -14.96
CA THR A 273 5.81 -8.90 -15.64
C THR A 273 4.71 -9.51 -14.78
N GLY A 274 4.93 -10.69 -14.19
CA GLY A 274 3.94 -11.41 -13.39
C GLY A 274 3.60 -10.68 -12.09
N ALA A 275 4.61 -10.32 -11.31
CA ALA A 275 4.41 -9.58 -10.06
C ALA A 275 3.76 -8.22 -10.32
N GLY A 276 4.28 -7.46 -11.30
CA GLY A 276 3.77 -6.15 -11.68
C GLY A 276 2.35 -6.21 -12.21
N PHE A 277 2.06 -7.14 -13.11
CA PHE A 277 0.71 -7.33 -13.67
C PHE A 277 -0.31 -7.64 -12.56
N CYS A 278 -0.06 -8.66 -11.74
CA CYS A 278 -1.00 -9.08 -10.70
C CYS A 278 -1.25 -7.96 -9.67
N TYR A 279 -0.20 -7.27 -9.23
CA TYR A 279 -0.33 -6.20 -8.26
C TYR A 279 -1.07 -4.98 -8.84
N ASN A 280 -0.79 -4.59 -10.10
CA ASN A 280 -1.47 -3.46 -10.74
C ASN A 280 -2.92 -3.77 -11.11
N ILE A 281 -3.26 -5.01 -11.51
CA ILE A 281 -4.67 -5.43 -11.63
C ILE A 281 -5.38 -5.32 -10.27
N GLY A 282 -4.70 -5.70 -9.17
CA GLY A 282 -5.21 -5.47 -7.82
C GLY A 282 -5.47 -3.99 -7.51
N ARG A 283 -4.62 -3.08 -7.96
CA ARG A 283 -4.83 -1.62 -7.85
C ARG A 283 -6.03 -1.13 -8.66
N ILE A 284 -6.23 -1.64 -9.86
CA ILE A 284 -7.40 -1.31 -10.68
C ILE A 284 -8.68 -1.80 -9.99
N ALA A 285 -8.68 -3.04 -9.50
CA ALA A 285 -9.78 -3.58 -8.72
C ALA A 285 -10.07 -2.72 -7.47
N SER A 286 -9.01 -2.25 -6.77
CA SER A 286 -9.18 -1.40 -5.60
C SER A 286 -9.76 -0.03 -5.96
N ALA A 287 -9.36 0.59 -7.06
CA ALA A 287 -9.93 1.86 -7.50
C ALA A 287 -11.43 1.73 -7.79
N THR A 288 -11.83 0.69 -8.52
CA THR A 288 -13.22 0.37 -8.80
C THR A 288 -13.99 0.06 -7.50
N GLY A 289 -13.39 -0.72 -6.60
CA GLY A 289 -13.98 -1.08 -5.31
C GLY A 289 -14.20 0.11 -4.39
N VAL A 290 -13.28 1.09 -4.37
CA VAL A 290 -13.42 2.33 -3.59
C VAL A 290 -14.56 3.19 -4.14
N ILE A 291 -14.69 3.32 -5.47
CA ILE A 291 -15.79 4.05 -6.11
C ILE A 291 -17.13 3.37 -5.75
N TYR A 292 -17.22 2.06 -5.92
CA TYR A 292 -18.42 1.29 -5.59
C TYR A 292 -18.77 1.38 -4.10
N SER A 293 -17.79 1.28 -3.21
CA SER A 293 -18.00 1.44 -1.77
C SER A 293 -18.51 2.84 -1.40
N GLY A 294 -18.11 3.87 -2.14
CA GLY A 294 -18.65 5.22 -2.00
C GLY A 294 -20.14 5.32 -2.36
N SER A 295 -20.57 4.60 -3.40
CA SER A 295 -22.00 4.57 -3.75
C SER A 295 -22.86 3.87 -2.68
N LEU A 296 -22.33 2.89 -1.98
CA LEU A 296 -22.99 2.25 -0.84
C LEU A 296 -23.11 3.19 0.37
N ALA A 297 -22.22 4.18 0.49
CA ALA A 297 -22.25 5.20 1.55
C ALA A 297 -23.18 6.38 1.22
N SER A 298 -24.00 6.30 0.17
CA SER A 298 -24.89 7.38 -0.27
C SER A 298 -25.88 7.88 0.80
N GLY A 299 -26.10 7.10 1.87
CA GLY A 299 -26.82 7.51 3.09
C GLY A 299 -25.94 8.12 4.20
N GLY A 300 -24.64 8.37 3.96
CA GLY A 300 -23.70 8.88 4.97
C GLY A 300 -23.18 7.83 5.96
N ASP A 301 -23.58 6.57 5.82
CA ASP A 301 -23.14 5.47 6.70
C ASP A 301 -21.85 4.80 6.21
N PHE A 302 -20.74 5.51 6.37
CA PHE A 302 -19.41 4.97 6.04
C PHE A 302 -19.01 3.76 6.89
N LYS A 303 -19.63 3.56 8.05
CA LYS A 303 -19.37 2.43 8.94
C LYS A 303 -19.69 1.11 8.27
N LYS A 304 -20.90 0.98 7.67
CA LYS A 304 -21.28 -0.24 6.92
C LYS A 304 -20.37 -0.49 5.74
N THR A 305 -20.04 0.55 4.99
CA THR A 305 -19.12 0.47 3.86
C THR A 305 -17.77 -0.10 4.26
N LEU A 306 -17.21 0.33 5.39
CA LEU A 306 -15.92 -0.13 5.90
C LEU A 306 -16.00 -1.56 6.47
N LEU A 307 -17.14 -1.96 7.05
CA LEU A 307 -17.36 -3.35 7.45
C LEU A 307 -17.44 -4.29 6.24
N PHE A 308 -18.14 -3.90 5.17
CA PHE A 308 -18.16 -4.69 3.93
C PHE A 308 -16.77 -4.78 3.29
N ALA A 309 -16.00 -3.70 3.32
CA ALA A 309 -14.63 -3.72 2.84
C ALA A 309 -13.76 -4.71 3.64
N ALA A 310 -13.96 -4.80 4.96
CA ALA A 310 -13.25 -5.78 5.80
C ALA A 310 -13.53 -7.23 5.37
N CYS A 311 -14.74 -7.56 4.91
CA CYS A 311 -15.07 -8.91 4.45
C CYS A 311 -14.22 -9.37 3.26
N LEU A 312 -13.62 -8.47 2.49
CA LEU A 312 -12.71 -8.81 1.40
C LEU A 312 -11.41 -9.48 1.89
N PHE A 313 -11.04 -9.31 3.17
CA PHE A 313 -9.91 -10.04 3.72
C PHE A 313 -10.20 -11.55 3.84
N VAL A 314 -11.47 -11.97 3.97
CA VAL A 314 -11.82 -13.39 4.11
C VAL A 314 -11.35 -14.21 2.90
N PRO A 315 -11.76 -13.92 1.64
CA PRO A 315 -11.22 -14.64 0.49
C PRO A 315 -9.70 -14.47 0.34
N ALA A 316 -9.14 -13.30 0.71
CA ALA A 316 -7.70 -13.08 0.65
C ALA A 316 -6.92 -13.98 1.61
N ILE A 317 -7.44 -14.27 2.81
CA ILE A 317 -6.85 -15.21 3.79
C ILE A 317 -6.79 -16.63 3.19
N PHE A 318 -7.91 -17.13 2.68
CA PHE A 318 -7.95 -18.47 2.09
C PHE A 318 -7.02 -18.60 0.90
N VAL A 319 -7.00 -17.61 0.01
CA VAL A 319 -6.12 -17.62 -1.16
C VAL A 319 -4.66 -17.51 -0.76
N ALA A 320 -4.32 -16.71 0.25
CA ALA A 320 -2.95 -16.62 0.78
C ALA A 320 -2.44 -17.97 1.30
N LEU A 321 -3.31 -18.78 1.91
CA LEU A 321 -2.95 -20.13 2.38
C LEU A 321 -2.77 -21.16 1.26
N ILE A 322 -3.35 -20.93 0.08
CA ILE A 322 -3.28 -21.83 -1.08
C ILE A 322 -2.11 -21.45 -2.02
N LEU A 323 -1.68 -20.19 -2.00
CA LEU A 323 -0.55 -19.72 -2.79
C LEU A 323 0.71 -20.53 -2.51
N PRO A 324 1.56 -20.79 -3.52
CA PRO A 324 2.82 -21.49 -3.29
C PRO A 324 3.77 -20.68 -2.39
N GLU A 325 4.48 -21.36 -1.51
CA GLU A 325 5.65 -20.79 -0.84
C GLU A 325 6.85 -21.05 -1.76
N PRO A 326 7.57 -20.03 -2.21
CA PRO A 326 8.78 -20.24 -2.99
C PRO A 326 9.79 -21.08 -2.20
N LYS A 327 10.31 -22.14 -2.80
CA LYS A 327 11.25 -23.09 -2.13
C LYS A 327 12.46 -22.37 -1.53
N ASP A 328 12.80 -21.24 -2.11
CA ASP A 328 13.92 -20.40 -1.70
C ASP A 328 13.62 -19.45 -0.53
N LEU A 329 12.37 -19.34 -0.09
CA LEU A 329 11.92 -18.43 0.97
C LEU A 329 11.39 -19.18 2.20
N GLY A 330 11.34 -20.51 2.19
CA GLY A 330 10.89 -21.33 3.31
C GLY A 330 11.74 -21.09 4.56
N GLY A 331 11.10 -20.75 5.68
CA GLY A 331 11.68 -20.30 6.93
C GLY A 331 12.49 -21.34 7.74
N HIS A 332 12.95 -22.41 7.14
CA HIS A 332 13.90 -23.37 7.71
C HIS A 332 15.05 -23.58 6.72
N ALA A 333 15.90 -22.56 6.55
CA ALA A 333 17.28 -22.84 6.25
C ALA A 333 17.82 -23.57 7.48
N THR A 334 18.02 -24.89 7.38
CA THR A 334 18.75 -25.64 8.38
C THR A 334 20.10 -24.96 8.57
N GLU A 335 20.60 -24.90 9.81
CA GLU A 335 21.91 -24.30 10.17
C GLU A 335 23.04 -24.76 9.27
N THR A 336 22.91 -25.91 8.63
CA THR A 336 23.83 -26.50 7.66
C THR A 336 23.94 -25.71 6.35
N GLU A 337 22.89 -24.99 5.89
CA GLU A 337 22.94 -24.14 4.69
C GLU A 337 23.51 -22.75 4.99
N LEU A 338 23.49 -22.33 6.25
CA LEU A 338 24.07 -21.06 6.69
C LEU A 338 25.59 -21.11 6.80
N SER A 339 26.16 -22.30 7.12
CA SER A 339 27.59 -22.49 7.20
C SER A 339 28.31 -22.73 5.86
N ALA A 340 27.54 -22.96 4.79
CA ALA A 340 28.10 -23.17 3.44
C ALA A 340 28.23 -21.86 2.61
N THR A 341 27.84 -20.71 3.17
CA THR A 341 27.85 -19.39 2.50
C THR A 341 28.68 -18.34 3.25
N GLU A 342 29.44 -18.73 4.26
CA GLU A 342 30.59 -18.00 4.83
C GLU A 342 31.90 -18.44 4.16
#